data_3567c36572ffb6bb52ddb479cb1be490
#
_entry.id   3567c36572ffb6bb52ddb479cb1be490
#
_cell.length_a   1.000
_cell.length_b   1.000
_cell.length_c   1.000
_cell.angle_alpha   90.00
_cell.angle_beta   90.00
_cell.angle_gamma   90.00
#
_symmetry.space_group_name_H-M   'P 1'
#
loop_
_entity.id
_entity.type
_entity.pdbx_description
1 polymer ?
#
loop_
_entity_poly.entity_id
_entity_poly.type
_entity_poly.pdbx_seq_one_letter_code
_entity_poly.pdbx_strand_id
1 'polypeptide(L)'
;MLDKEKIRKYAKKIGADLCGFASMDRFEGAPKQMDPRYIFPDAKTCIVLAFRIPRGYFRGIEEGTYFCNYTAMGYAGINEVYGPIVLRELCCYLEDMGYEAVPVPNISFRNNAPEFSDLRVENPPLVSLPVEEGKPAPDILIDMRAAAFAAGLGEYGWSKVFLTPEFGPMQRFVALLTDLELEPDPIFEGKICDRCMSCARMCTGKAISKTESDHLTIAGHDIEFTKLDVHACHTAYRGGVAEYNPFDVSGNGLGSEWATAQKGFGLELYMRHNHALEGARGCMRECYIHLEKKGVLTHKFKNEFRKRKPWSINRDERPDGVIDNAEESDKTLF
;
A
#
# COMPACT_ATOMS: atom_id res chain seq x y z
N MET A 1 -25.28 23.19 6.40
CA MET A 1 -25.13 21.80 6.81
C MET A 1 -23.93 21.22 6.08
N LEU A 2 -23.02 20.56 6.79
CA LEU A 2 -21.88 19.88 6.19
C LEU A 2 -22.39 18.61 5.50
N ASP A 3 -22.04 18.42 4.23
CA ASP A 3 -22.40 17.24 3.45
C ASP A 3 -21.16 16.59 2.85
N LYS A 4 -21.27 15.35 2.42
CA LYS A 4 -20.14 14.58 1.90
C LYS A 4 -19.46 15.24 0.70
N GLU A 5 -20.18 15.96 -0.14
CA GLU A 5 -19.58 16.61 -1.32
C GLU A 5 -18.71 17.81 -0.96
N LYS A 6 -19.08 18.55 0.10
CA LYS A 6 -18.21 19.62 0.63
C LYS A 6 -16.92 19.06 1.22
N ILE A 7 -17.05 17.95 1.98
CA ILE A 7 -15.87 17.26 2.53
C ILE A 7 -15.00 16.69 1.41
N ARG A 8 -15.60 16.03 0.41
CA ARG A 8 -14.89 15.51 -0.76
C ARG A 8 -14.14 16.61 -1.52
N LYS A 9 -14.79 17.73 -1.73
CA LYS A 9 -14.19 18.91 -2.38
C LYS A 9 -13.01 19.46 -1.56
N TYR A 10 -13.20 19.55 -0.23
CA TYR A 10 -12.14 20.03 0.66
C TYR A 10 -10.96 19.05 0.68
N ALA A 11 -11.21 17.74 0.84
CA ALA A 11 -10.17 16.71 0.80
C ALA A 11 -9.33 16.80 -0.50
N LYS A 12 -9.98 16.97 -1.65
CA LYS A 12 -9.28 17.18 -2.92
C LYS A 12 -8.48 18.48 -2.95
N LYS A 13 -9.01 19.56 -2.37
CA LYS A 13 -8.33 20.86 -2.30
C LYS A 13 -7.04 20.78 -1.47
N ILE A 14 -7.04 20.01 -0.38
CA ILE A 14 -5.88 19.84 0.50
C ILE A 14 -4.91 18.75 0.03
N GLY A 15 -5.22 18.03 -1.06
CA GLY A 15 -4.26 17.17 -1.74
C GLY A 15 -4.63 15.70 -1.88
N ALA A 16 -5.81 15.25 -1.46
CA ALA A 16 -6.27 13.90 -1.78
C ALA A 16 -6.68 13.81 -3.26
N ASP A 17 -6.33 12.70 -3.92
CA ASP A 17 -6.77 12.44 -5.30
C ASP A 17 -8.20 11.86 -5.33
N LEU A 18 -8.52 10.95 -4.39
CA LEU A 18 -9.86 10.38 -4.21
C LEU A 18 -10.29 10.49 -2.74
N CYS A 19 -11.59 10.52 -2.54
CA CYS A 19 -12.20 10.52 -1.21
C CYS A 19 -13.50 9.72 -1.26
N GLY A 20 -13.62 8.69 -0.44
CA GLY A 20 -14.79 7.83 -0.31
C GLY A 20 -15.29 7.77 1.13
N PHE A 21 -16.56 7.40 1.30
CA PHE A 21 -17.23 7.37 2.59
C PHE A 21 -17.85 5.99 2.83
N ALA A 22 -17.57 5.41 4.01
CA ALA A 22 -18.15 4.17 4.47
C ALA A 22 -18.87 4.39 5.81
N SER A 23 -20.03 3.77 5.99
CA SER A 23 -20.64 3.65 7.32
C SER A 23 -19.89 2.62 8.16
N MET A 24 -19.94 2.76 9.49
CA MET A 24 -19.16 1.90 10.38
C MET A 24 -19.68 0.47 10.47
N ASP A 25 -20.94 0.20 10.14
CA ASP A 25 -21.51 -1.14 10.02
C ASP A 25 -20.88 -1.99 8.92
N ARG A 26 -20.32 -1.36 7.88
CA ARG A 26 -19.59 -2.07 6.80
C ARG A 26 -18.34 -2.82 7.30
N PHE A 27 -17.87 -2.52 8.50
CA PHE A 27 -16.74 -3.21 9.15
C PHE A 27 -17.19 -4.33 10.10
N GLU A 28 -18.48 -4.66 10.11
CA GLU A 28 -19.00 -5.77 10.91
C GLU A 28 -18.34 -7.09 10.45
N GLY A 29 -17.95 -7.92 11.45
CA GLY A 29 -17.20 -9.16 11.20
C GLY A 29 -15.70 -8.99 11.03
N ALA A 30 -15.16 -7.75 11.07
CA ALA A 30 -13.72 -7.56 11.07
C ALA A 30 -13.06 -8.21 12.28
N PRO A 31 -11.86 -8.81 12.14
CA PRO A 31 -11.09 -9.30 13.27
C PRO A 31 -10.89 -8.20 14.30
N LYS A 32 -11.06 -8.52 15.59
CA LYS A 32 -11.04 -7.55 16.69
C LYS A 32 -9.85 -6.60 16.65
N GLN A 33 -8.65 -7.11 16.32
CA GLN A 33 -7.41 -6.34 16.24
C GLN A 33 -7.30 -5.51 14.94
N MET A 34 -8.30 -5.58 14.06
CA MET A 34 -8.38 -4.87 12.78
C MET A 34 -9.66 -4.04 12.62
N ASP A 35 -10.51 -4.03 13.64
CA ASP A 35 -11.82 -3.40 13.59
C ASP A 35 -11.73 -1.93 14.01
N PRO A 36 -12.01 -0.97 13.11
CA PRO A 36 -11.94 0.46 13.39
C PRO A 36 -12.92 0.92 14.47
N ARG A 37 -14.00 0.16 14.73
CA ARG A 37 -15.00 0.48 15.75
C ARG A 37 -14.44 0.45 17.17
N TYR A 38 -13.31 -0.22 17.40
CA TYR A 38 -12.58 -0.17 18.67
C TYR A 38 -11.66 1.04 18.82
N ILE A 39 -11.29 1.70 17.71
CA ILE A 39 -10.48 2.94 17.77
C ILE A 39 -11.36 4.10 18.21
N PHE A 40 -12.55 4.22 17.62
CA PHE A 40 -13.51 5.26 17.94
C PHE A 40 -14.91 4.68 17.95
N PRO A 41 -15.44 4.24 19.14
CA PRO A 41 -16.73 3.56 19.24
C PRO A 41 -17.93 4.42 18.80
N ASP A 42 -17.85 5.74 18.96
CA ASP A 42 -18.92 6.69 18.57
C ASP A 42 -18.85 7.09 17.09
N ALA A 43 -17.85 6.63 16.37
CA ALA A 43 -17.73 6.92 14.93
C ALA A 43 -18.98 6.44 14.17
N LYS A 44 -19.44 7.27 13.23
CA LYS A 44 -20.54 6.98 12.30
C LYS A 44 -20.02 6.76 10.89
N THR A 45 -18.95 7.46 10.54
CA THR A 45 -18.38 7.43 9.18
C THR A 45 -16.88 7.17 9.21
N CYS A 46 -16.42 6.29 8.32
CA CYS A 46 -15.03 6.15 7.93
C CYS A 46 -14.83 6.87 6.59
N ILE A 47 -14.01 7.91 6.58
CA ILE A 47 -13.62 8.65 5.38
C ILE A 47 -12.27 8.08 4.90
N VAL A 48 -12.20 7.62 3.66
CA VAL A 48 -10.99 7.06 3.08
C VAL A 48 -10.46 7.98 1.99
N LEU A 49 -9.21 8.39 2.14
CA LEU A 49 -8.51 9.20 1.15
C LEU A 49 -7.54 8.34 0.35
N ALA A 50 -7.48 8.56 -0.95
CA ALA A 50 -6.49 7.96 -1.82
C ALA A 50 -5.54 9.01 -2.38
N PHE A 51 -4.27 8.66 -2.43
CA PHE A 51 -3.19 9.45 -3.03
C PHE A 51 -2.57 8.64 -4.16
N ARG A 52 -2.60 9.17 -5.38
CA ARG A 52 -1.99 8.49 -6.52
C ARG A 52 -0.48 8.41 -6.35
N ILE A 53 0.09 7.32 -6.85
CA ILE A 53 1.51 7.18 -7.08
C ILE A 53 1.77 7.68 -8.51
N PRO A 54 2.39 8.84 -8.72
CA PRO A 54 2.68 9.34 -10.04
C PRO A 54 3.47 8.31 -10.88
N ARG A 55 3.04 8.09 -12.11
CA ARG A 55 3.68 7.13 -13.03
C ARG A 55 5.18 7.36 -13.20
N GLY A 56 5.60 8.61 -13.11
CA GLY A 56 7.02 8.99 -13.15
C GLY A 56 7.88 8.39 -12.05
N TYR A 57 7.29 8.00 -10.90
CA TYR A 57 8.02 7.35 -9.82
C TYR A 57 8.50 5.95 -10.18
N PHE A 58 7.86 5.30 -11.14
CA PHE A 58 8.29 3.99 -11.66
C PHE A 58 9.33 4.13 -12.77
N ARG A 59 9.48 5.32 -13.37
CA ARG A 59 10.29 5.50 -14.58
C ARG A 59 11.74 5.11 -14.39
N GLY A 60 12.36 5.49 -13.27
CA GLY A 60 13.77 5.16 -13.01
C GLY A 60 14.02 3.65 -12.87
N ILE A 61 13.06 2.91 -12.28
CA ILE A 61 13.13 1.44 -12.22
C ILE A 61 12.91 0.84 -13.61
N GLU A 62 11.98 1.39 -14.40
CA GLU A 62 11.75 0.96 -15.79
C GLU A 62 13.00 1.12 -16.67
N GLU A 63 13.72 2.23 -16.50
CA GLU A 63 14.97 2.50 -17.22
C GLU A 63 16.18 1.76 -16.64
N GLY A 64 16.08 1.26 -15.39
CA GLY A 64 17.17 0.60 -14.70
C GLY A 64 18.25 1.56 -14.15
N THR A 65 17.93 2.83 -13.93
CA THR A 65 18.91 3.88 -13.66
C THR A 65 18.65 4.73 -12.40
N TYR A 66 17.41 4.74 -11.88
CA TYR A 66 17.05 5.56 -10.72
C TYR A 66 15.91 4.93 -9.93
N PHE A 67 16.20 4.33 -8.79
CA PHE A 67 15.28 3.45 -8.06
C PHE A 67 14.58 4.10 -6.87
N CYS A 68 15.15 5.14 -6.26
CA CYS A 68 14.61 5.68 -5.01
C CYS A 68 13.23 6.31 -5.12
N ASN A 69 12.79 6.82 -6.27
CA ASN A 69 11.52 7.53 -6.38
C ASN A 69 10.31 6.71 -5.96
N TYR A 70 10.22 5.45 -6.41
CA TYR A 70 9.06 4.63 -6.07
C TYR A 70 8.96 4.40 -4.56
N THR A 71 10.07 4.04 -3.96
CA THR A 71 10.09 3.64 -2.54
C THR A 71 10.11 4.82 -1.60
N ALA A 72 10.95 5.81 -1.85
CA ALA A 72 11.03 7.02 -1.03
C ALA A 72 9.79 7.90 -1.21
N MET A 73 9.40 8.21 -2.44
CA MET A 73 8.29 9.14 -2.71
C MET A 73 6.94 8.44 -2.82
N GLY A 74 6.87 7.30 -3.50
CA GLY A 74 5.61 6.62 -3.81
C GLY A 74 5.13 5.69 -2.69
N TYR A 75 6.00 5.32 -1.74
CA TYR A 75 5.66 4.51 -0.58
C TYR A 75 5.81 5.31 0.70
N ALA A 76 7.04 5.49 1.19
CA ALA A 76 7.31 6.15 2.47
C ALA A 76 6.80 7.60 2.48
N GLY A 77 7.10 8.38 1.46
CA GLY A 77 6.68 9.78 1.36
C GLY A 77 5.18 9.98 1.41
N ILE A 78 4.41 9.11 0.75
CA ILE A 78 2.94 9.19 0.81
C ILE A 78 2.42 8.69 2.15
N ASN A 79 2.85 7.51 2.61
CA ASN A 79 2.29 6.90 3.83
C ASN A 79 2.70 7.65 5.10
N GLU A 80 3.96 8.04 5.21
CA GLU A 80 4.58 8.49 6.47
C GLU A 80 4.65 10.01 6.59
N VAL A 81 4.50 10.74 5.48
CA VAL A 81 4.61 12.20 5.46
C VAL A 81 3.35 12.85 4.91
N TYR A 82 3.08 12.64 3.62
CA TYR A 82 2.04 13.38 2.91
C TYR A 82 0.63 13.03 3.38
N GLY A 83 0.32 11.75 3.51
CA GLY A 83 -0.98 11.27 4.01
C GLY A 83 -1.31 11.79 5.41
N PRO A 84 -0.42 11.68 6.41
CA PRO A 84 -0.62 12.26 7.73
C PRO A 84 -0.84 13.76 7.74
N ILE A 85 -0.14 14.54 6.90
CA ILE A 85 -0.37 15.99 6.78
C ILE A 85 -1.79 16.27 6.29
N VAL A 86 -2.21 15.61 5.22
CA VAL A 86 -3.57 15.79 4.66
C VAL A 86 -4.65 15.33 5.62
N LEU A 87 -4.42 14.21 6.36
CA LEU A 87 -5.32 13.76 7.43
C LEU A 87 -5.50 14.83 8.50
N ARG A 88 -4.38 15.41 8.99
CA ARG A 88 -4.44 16.47 9.98
C ARG A 88 -5.29 17.65 9.52
N GLU A 89 -5.10 18.12 8.29
CA GLU A 89 -5.88 19.24 7.74
C GLU A 89 -7.38 18.91 7.65
N LEU A 90 -7.72 17.66 7.30
CA LEU A 90 -9.11 17.23 7.25
C LEU A 90 -9.70 17.07 8.67
N CYS A 91 -8.93 16.57 9.64
CA CYS A 91 -9.35 16.53 11.06
C CYS A 91 -9.68 17.91 11.56
N CYS A 92 -8.78 18.90 11.42
CA CYS A 92 -9.02 20.28 11.83
C CYS A 92 -10.28 20.86 11.17
N TYR A 93 -10.50 20.59 9.88
CA TYR A 93 -11.69 21.04 9.19
C TYR A 93 -12.99 20.51 9.78
N LEU A 94 -13.03 19.22 10.20
CA LEU A 94 -14.20 18.61 10.85
C LEU A 94 -14.36 19.12 12.28
N GLU A 95 -13.28 19.25 13.03
CA GLU A 95 -13.29 19.77 14.41
C GLU A 95 -13.73 21.24 14.47
N ASP A 96 -13.34 22.08 13.50
CA ASP A 96 -13.85 23.44 13.35
C ASP A 96 -15.37 23.51 13.11
N MET A 97 -15.96 22.40 12.63
CA MET A 97 -17.40 22.26 12.47
C MET A 97 -18.07 21.54 13.66
N GLY A 98 -17.32 21.20 14.71
CA GLY A 98 -17.81 20.61 15.96
C GLY A 98 -17.91 19.08 15.96
N TYR A 99 -17.25 18.39 15.03
CA TYR A 99 -17.20 16.93 14.94
C TYR A 99 -15.84 16.40 15.33
N GLU A 100 -15.81 15.31 16.09
CA GLU A 100 -14.57 14.62 16.41
C GLU A 100 -14.05 13.84 15.21
N ALA A 101 -12.71 13.86 15.01
CA ALA A 101 -12.07 13.26 13.87
C ALA A 101 -10.79 12.53 14.28
N VAL A 102 -10.76 11.20 14.16
CA VAL A 102 -9.62 10.37 14.52
C VAL A 102 -8.86 9.95 13.27
N PRO A 103 -7.64 10.44 13.04
CA PRO A 103 -6.83 10.07 11.88
C PRO A 103 -6.28 8.65 12.02
N VAL A 104 -6.33 7.89 10.93
CA VAL A 104 -5.74 6.55 10.82
C VAL A 104 -4.76 6.56 9.64
N PRO A 105 -3.49 6.89 9.88
CA PRO A 105 -2.47 6.88 8.83
C PRO A 105 -2.13 5.46 8.40
N ASN A 106 -1.60 5.31 7.20
CA ASN A 106 -1.11 4.03 6.68
C ASN A 106 0.32 3.77 7.18
N ILE A 107 0.48 3.77 8.49
CA ILE A 107 1.74 3.53 9.19
C ILE A 107 1.54 2.31 10.08
N SER A 108 2.37 1.30 9.93
CA SER A 108 2.34 0.15 10.83
C SER A 108 3.32 0.38 11.98
N PHE A 109 2.81 0.45 13.21
CA PHE A 109 3.64 0.41 14.42
C PHE A 109 4.17 -1.00 14.70
N ARG A 110 3.67 -2.01 13.99
CA ARG A 110 4.06 -3.42 14.10
C ARG A 110 5.23 -3.73 13.19
N ASN A 111 6.34 -3.07 13.40
CA ASN A 111 7.49 -3.06 12.48
C ASN A 111 8.19 -4.42 12.23
N ASN A 112 7.80 -5.50 12.92
CA ASN A 112 8.52 -6.77 12.87
C ASN A 112 7.65 -7.99 12.59
N ALA A 113 6.39 -7.83 12.20
CA ALA A 113 5.52 -8.97 11.97
C ALA A 113 4.96 -8.94 10.53
N PRO A 114 5.64 -9.60 9.58
CA PRO A 114 5.18 -9.72 8.18
C PRO A 114 3.80 -10.37 8.06
N GLU A 115 3.40 -11.15 9.06
CA GLU A 115 2.12 -11.85 9.11
C GLU A 115 0.91 -10.92 9.27
N PHE A 116 1.10 -9.69 9.75
CA PHE A 116 0.00 -8.75 10.02
C PHE A 116 -0.65 -8.10 8.81
N SER A 117 -0.07 -8.25 7.64
CA SER A 117 -0.74 -7.86 6.39
C SER A 117 -1.72 -8.92 5.91
N ASP A 118 -1.85 -10.02 6.63
CA ASP A 118 -2.72 -11.13 6.28
C ASP A 118 -4.04 -11.07 7.04
N LEU A 119 -5.08 -10.56 6.39
CA LEU A 119 -6.45 -10.50 6.91
C LEU A 119 -7.07 -11.87 7.22
N ARG A 120 -6.40 -12.98 6.88
CA ARG A 120 -6.88 -14.34 7.14
C ARG A 120 -6.64 -14.81 8.56
N VAL A 121 -5.86 -14.09 9.33
CA VAL A 121 -5.58 -14.45 10.72
C VAL A 121 -6.71 -13.92 11.58
N GLU A 122 -7.63 -14.79 11.95
CA GLU A 122 -8.76 -14.47 12.86
C GLU A 122 -8.26 -13.85 14.17
N ASN A 123 -7.12 -14.30 14.65
CA ASN A 123 -6.47 -13.80 15.85
C ASN A 123 -5.00 -13.48 15.54
N PRO A 124 -4.69 -12.30 15.00
CA PRO A 124 -3.31 -11.92 14.75
C PRO A 124 -2.52 -11.90 16.07
N PRO A 125 -1.25 -12.38 16.08
CA PRO A 125 -0.45 -12.37 17.29
C PRO A 125 -0.33 -10.95 17.82
N LEU A 126 -0.52 -10.78 19.13
CA LEU A 126 -0.45 -9.50 19.81
C LEU A 126 1.03 -9.10 19.97
N VAL A 127 1.35 -7.85 19.64
CA VAL A 127 2.66 -7.25 19.92
C VAL A 127 2.60 -6.26 21.10
N SER A 128 1.38 -6.05 21.63
CA SER A 128 1.08 -5.27 22.81
C SER A 128 0.01 -5.97 23.65
N LEU A 129 -0.24 -5.52 24.86
CA LEU A 129 -1.22 -6.13 25.76
C LEU A 129 -2.50 -5.30 25.82
N PRO A 130 -3.70 -5.93 25.80
CA PRO A 130 -4.94 -5.23 26.07
C PRO A 130 -4.88 -4.52 27.44
N VAL A 131 -5.35 -3.29 27.48
CA VAL A 131 -5.41 -2.49 28.74
C VAL A 131 -6.65 -2.78 29.55
N GLU A 132 -7.65 -3.42 28.94
CA GLU A 132 -8.93 -3.75 29.52
C GLU A 132 -9.47 -5.07 28.95
N GLU A 133 -10.11 -5.88 29.80
CA GLU A 133 -10.73 -7.13 29.39
C GLU A 133 -11.78 -6.87 28.30
N GLY A 134 -11.78 -7.72 27.28
CA GLY A 134 -12.72 -7.59 26.17
C GLY A 134 -12.27 -6.62 25.06
N LYS A 135 -11.35 -5.71 25.28
CA LYS A 135 -10.80 -4.81 24.25
C LYS A 135 -9.66 -5.43 23.44
N PRO A 136 -9.40 -4.97 22.23
CA PRO A 136 -8.17 -5.31 21.51
C PRO A 136 -6.95 -4.69 22.19
N ALA A 137 -5.77 -5.15 21.83
CA ALA A 137 -4.52 -4.48 22.19
C ALA A 137 -4.42 -3.10 21.50
N PRO A 138 -3.67 -2.12 22.08
CA PRO A 138 -3.69 -0.72 21.63
C PRO A 138 -2.94 -0.45 20.30
N ASP A 139 -2.65 -1.48 19.54
CA ASP A 139 -1.99 -1.43 18.24
C ASP A 139 -2.88 -1.93 17.09
N ILE A 140 -4.17 -1.58 17.12
CA ILE A 140 -5.12 -1.90 16.05
C ILE A 140 -4.56 -1.47 14.69
N LEU A 141 -4.62 -2.38 13.72
CA LEU A 141 -4.17 -2.15 12.35
C LEU A 141 -5.31 -2.34 11.36
N ILE A 142 -5.83 -1.25 10.83
CA ILE A 142 -6.88 -1.29 9.80
C ILE A 142 -6.26 -1.69 8.45
N ASP A 143 -6.84 -2.66 7.75
CA ASP A 143 -6.50 -2.88 6.34
C ASP A 143 -7.07 -1.75 5.49
N MET A 144 -6.20 -0.91 4.97
CA MET A 144 -6.58 0.24 4.16
C MET A 144 -7.24 -0.14 2.83
N ARG A 145 -7.01 -1.37 2.33
CA ARG A 145 -7.69 -1.87 1.12
C ARG A 145 -9.14 -2.25 1.44
N ALA A 146 -9.36 -2.87 2.61
CA ALA A 146 -10.70 -3.16 3.10
C ALA A 146 -11.49 -1.87 3.34
N ALA A 147 -10.87 -0.87 3.97
CA ALA A 147 -11.48 0.45 4.15
C ALA A 147 -11.79 1.12 2.80
N ALA A 148 -10.88 1.04 1.82
CA ALA A 148 -11.10 1.60 0.49
C ALA A 148 -12.24 0.88 -0.26
N PHE A 149 -12.37 -0.44 -0.10
CA PHE A 149 -13.50 -1.19 -0.65
C PHE A 149 -14.82 -0.77 0.03
N ALA A 150 -14.84 -0.73 1.36
CA ALA A 150 -16.01 -0.30 2.13
C ALA A 150 -16.45 1.13 1.76
N ALA A 151 -15.52 1.99 1.38
CA ALA A 151 -15.76 3.36 0.93
C ALA A 151 -16.05 3.50 -0.59
N GLY A 152 -16.22 2.38 -1.31
CA GLY A 152 -16.63 2.37 -2.71
C GLY A 152 -15.57 2.84 -3.71
N LEU A 153 -14.28 2.89 -3.33
CA LEU A 153 -13.22 3.44 -4.19
C LEU A 153 -12.76 2.51 -5.31
N GLY A 154 -13.15 1.24 -5.29
CA GLY A 154 -12.73 0.28 -6.30
C GLY A 154 -12.80 -1.16 -5.81
N GLU A 155 -11.92 -2.02 -6.31
CA GLU A 155 -11.93 -3.46 -6.04
C GLU A 155 -10.54 -4.04 -5.73
N TYR A 156 -10.52 -5.25 -5.16
CA TYR A 156 -9.31 -6.04 -5.08
C TYR A 156 -8.95 -6.66 -6.43
N GLY A 157 -7.73 -6.46 -6.88
CA GLY A 157 -7.18 -7.23 -7.99
C GLY A 157 -6.77 -8.64 -7.56
N TRP A 158 -6.58 -9.55 -8.52
CA TRP A 158 -6.11 -10.90 -8.24
C TRP A 158 -4.86 -10.94 -7.34
N SER A 159 -3.92 -10.03 -7.54
CA SER A 159 -2.68 -9.93 -6.73
C SER A 159 -2.88 -9.43 -5.31
N LYS A 160 -4.11 -9.26 -4.82
CA LYS A 160 -4.44 -8.60 -3.55
C LYS A 160 -4.10 -7.09 -3.53
N VAL A 161 -3.62 -6.52 -4.63
CA VAL A 161 -3.46 -5.06 -4.79
C VAL A 161 -4.82 -4.45 -5.08
N PHE A 162 -5.13 -3.34 -4.42
CA PHE A 162 -6.38 -2.63 -4.65
C PHE A 162 -6.33 -1.82 -5.94
N LEU A 163 -7.42 -1.83 -6.70
CA LEU A 163 -7.54 -1.17 -7.98
C LEU A 163 -8.64 -0.11 -7.94
N THR A 164 -8.32 1.09 -8.39
CA THR A 164 -9.31 2.15 -8.61
C THR A 164 -9.54 2.37 -10.10
N PRO A 165 -10.74 2.82 -10.53
CA PRO A 165 -11.01 3.15 -11.93
C PRO A 165 -10.07 4.22 -12.48
N GLU A 166 -9.62 5.14 -11.64
CA GLU A 166 -8.77 6.26 -12.05
C GLU A 166 -7.33 5.82 -12.28
N PHE A 167 -6.74 5.11 -11.31
CA PHE A 167 -5.29 4.90 -11.24
C PHE A 167 -4.88 3.43 -11.31
N GLY A 168 -5.82 2.49 -11.40
CA GLY A 168 -5.53 1.06 -11.32
C GLY A 168 -4.82 0.72 -9.99
N PRO A 169 -3.62 0.13 -10.00
CA PRO A 169 -2.87 -0.22 -8.79
C PRO A 169 -2.06 0.95 -8.19
N MET A 170 -2.11 2.16 -8.77
CA MET A 170 -1.16 3.23 -8.54
C MET A 170 -1.66 4.23 -7.49
N GLN A 171 -2.01 3.77 -6.29
CA GLN A 171 -2.40 4.65 -5.17
C GLN A 171 -2.05 4.08 -3.81
N ARG A 172 -2.10 4.95 -2.79
CA ARG A 172 -2.03 4.66 -1.37
C ARG A 172 -3.25 5.22 -0.66
N PHE A 173 -3.61 4.64 0.48
CA PHE A 173 -4.79 5.04 1.22
C PHE A 173 -4.45 5.41 2.65
N VAL A 174 -5.25 6.32 3.21
CA VAL A 174 -5.34 6.60 4.64
C VAL A 174 -6.82 6.70 5.01
N ALA A 175 -7.14 6.58 6.28
CA ALA A 175 -8.51 6.69 6.76
C ALA A 175 -8.65 7.73 7.88
N LEU A 176 -9.87 8.18 8.08
CA LEU A 176 -10.28 9.05 9.17
C LEU A 176 -11.62 8.57 9.67
N LEU A 177 -11.77 8.46 11.00
CA LEU A 177 -13.02 8.10 11.64
C LEU A 177 -13.67 9.36 12.25
N THR A 178 -14.97 9.53 12.09
CA THR A 178 -15.69 10.69 12.65
C THR A 178 -17.08 10.31 13.15
N ASP A 179 -17.55 11.02 14.18
CA ASP A 179 -18.93 10.95 14.69
C ASP A 179 -19.92 11.69 13.77
N LEU A 180 -19.47 12.40 12.77
CA LEU A 180 -20.32 12.96 11.73
C LEU A 180 -20.95 11.82 10.92
N GLU A 181 -22.28 11.77 10.93
CA GLU A 181 -23.03 10.82 10.12
C GLU A 181 -23.17 11.33 8.68
N LEU A 182 -22.66 10.54 7.73
CA LEU A 182 -22.70 10.82 6.31
C LEU A 182 -23.26 9.61 5.57
N GLU A 183 -24.02 9.88 4.51
CA GLU A 183 -24.48 8.83 3.59
C GLU A 183 -23.27 8.13 2.96
N PRO A 184 -23.11 6.81 3.12
CA PRO A 184 -21.98 6.09 2.54
C PRO A 184 -22.01 6.12 1.00
N ASP A 185 -20.86 6.06 0.39
CA ASP A 185 -20.79 5.88 -1.06
C ASP A 185 -21.19 4.46 -1.43
N PRO A 186 -21.80 4.23 -2.60
CA PRO A 186 -22.12 2.88 -3.05
C PRO A 186 -20.85 2.05 -3.20
N ILE A 187 -20.94 0.76 -2.90
CA ILE A 187 -19.84 -0.17 -3.18
C ILE A 187 -19.60 -0.19 -4.70
N PHE A 188 -18.35 -0.25 -5.10
CA PHE A 188 -17.98 -0.31 -6.50
C PHE A 188 -18.43 -1.63 -7.14
N GLU A 189 -19.34 -1.58 -8.09
CA GLU A 189 -19.89 -2.75 -8.81
C GLU A 189 -19.21 -3.04 -10.15
N GLY A 190 -18.25 -2.18 -10.54
CA GLY A 190 -17.51 -2.35 -11.79
C GLY A 190 -16.53 -3.52 -11.73
N LYS A 191 -15.88 -3.78 -12.88
CA LYS A 191 -14.83 -4.79 -12.98
C LYS A 191 -13.60 -4.21 -13.67
N ILE A 192 -12.53 -4.06 -12.90
CA ILE A 192 -11.23 -3.57 -13.37
C ILE A 192 -10.30 -4.76 -13.64
N CYS A 193 -10.19 -5.67 -12.66
CA CYS A 193 -9.39 -6.88 -12.77
C CYS A 193 -10.09 -7.95 -13.59
N ASP A 194 -9.53 -8.32 -14.73
CA ASP A 194 -10.02 -9.42 -15.59
C ASP A 194 -9.27 -10.75 -15.36
N ARG A 195 -8.48 -10.83 -14.29
CA ARG A 195 -7.66 -12.01 -13.95
C ARG A 195 -6.69 -12.42 -15.06
N CYS A 196 -6.10 -11.47 -15.76
CA CYS A 196 -5.13 -11.72 -16.83
C CYS A 196 -3.85 -12.44 -16.37
N MET A 197 -3.60 -12.55 -15.06
CA MET A 197 -2.46 -13.18 -14.41
C MET A 197 -1.08 -12.57 -14.74
N SER A 198 -1.04 -11.36 -15.32
CA SER A 198 0.22 -10.69 -15.62
C SER A 198 1.03 -10.39 -14.34
N CYS A 199 0.34 -10.00 -13.27
CA CYS A 199 0.95 -9.80 -11.96
C CYS A 199 1.66 -11.06 -11.43
N ALA A 200 1.03 -12.24 -11.56
CA ALA A 200 1.60 -13.50 -11.11
C ALA A 200 2.78 -13.95 -11.98
N ARG A 201 2.68 -13.75 -13.31
CA ARG A 201 3.79 -14.10 -14.23
C ARG A 201 5.04 -13.26 -14.00
N MET A 202 4.89 -12.01 -13.60
CA MET A 202 5.99 -11.04 -13.45
C MET A 202 6.46 -10.84 -12.01
N CYS A 203 5.86 -11.54 -11.04
CA CYS A 203 6.31 -11.52 -9.66
C CYS A 203 7.64 -12.26 -9.54
N THR A 204 8.72 -11.55 -9.22
CA THR A 204 10.06 -12.13 -9.07
C THR A 204 10.15 -13.09 -7.89
N GLY A 205 9.43 -12.78 -6.80
CA GLY A 205 9.31 -13.66 -5.63
C GLY A 205 8.39 -14.87 -5.82
N LYS A 206 7.71 -14.98 -6.97
CA LYS A 206 6.69 -16.01 -7.24
C LYS A 206 5.62 -16.11 -6.15
N ALA A 207 5.39 -15.02 -5.44
CA ALA A 207 4.51 -14.94 -4.27
C ALA A 207 3.01 -14.98 -4.60
N ILE A 208 2.64 -14.74 -5.86
CA ILE A 208 1.25 -14.65 -6.32
C ILE A 208 0.87 -15.98 -6.97
N SER A 209 0.01 -16.76 -6.30
CA SER A 209 -0.54 -17.99 -6.87
C SER A 209 -1.39 -17.69 -8.11
N LYS A 210 -1.32 -18.58 -9.11
CA LYS A 210 -2.18 -18.50 -10.30
C LYS A 210 -3.49 -19.29 -10.15
N THR A 211 -3.54 -20.21 -9.18
CA THR A 211 -4.59 -21.22 -9.05
C THR A 211 -5.25 -21.25 -7.69
N GLU A 212 -4.53 -20.86 -6.64
CA GLU A 212 -5.07 -20.85 -5.29
C GLU A 212 -5.53 -19.46 -4.89
N SER A 213 -6.66 -19.38 -4.24
CA SER A 213 -7.27 -18.13 -3.77
C SER A 213 -7.57 -18.17 -2.27
N ASP A 214 -7.72 -16.98 -1.73
CA ASP A 214 -8.25 -16.68 -0.42
C ASP A 214 -9.44 -15.74 -0.55
N HIS A 215 -10.23 -15.66 0.50
CA HIS A 215 -11.45 -14.86 0.53
C HIS A 215 -11.44 -13.89 1.72
N LEU A 216 -12.12 -12.78 1.54
CA LEU A 216 -12.39 -11.78 2.57
C LEU A 216 -13.83 -11.34 2.45
N THR A 217 -14.59 -11.41 3.55
CA THR A 217 -15.91 -10.79 3.61
C THR A 217 -15.82 -9.39 4.19
N ILE A 218 -16.27 -8.39 3.45
CA ILE A 218 -16.37 -6.99 3.88
C ILE A 218 -17.60 -6.32 3.29
N ALA A 219 -18.31 -5.52 4.08
CA ALA A 219 -19.55 -4.85 3.68
C ALA A 219 -20.57 -5.81 3.04
N GLY A 220 -20.64 -7.05 3.53
CA GLY A 220 -21.53 -8.10 3.01
C GLY A 220 -21.09 -8.73 1.67
N HIS A 221 -19.93 -8.37 1.12
CA HIS A 221 -19.39 -8.92 -0.12
C HIS A 221 -18.29 -9.95 0.16
N ASP A 222 -18.33 -11.08 -0.54
CA ASP A 222 -17.23 -12.05 -0.58
C ASP A 222 -16.25 -11.68 -1.69
N ILE A 223 -15.02 -11.41 -1.32
CA ILE A 223 -13.96 -10.92 -2.20
C ILE A 223 -12.90 -11.99 -2.34
N GLU A 224 -12.69 -12.47 -3.57
CA GLU A 224 -11.67 -13.45 -3.91
C GLU A 224 -10.41 -12.79 -4.47
N PHE A 225 -9.26 -13.19 -3.96
CA PHE A 225 -7.92 -12.80 -4.46
C PHE A 225 -6.94 -13.97 -4.31
N THR A 226 -5.73 -13.79 -4.82
CA THR A 226 -4.70 -14.85 -4.74
C THR A 226 -4.40 -15.24 -3.29
N LYS A 227 -4.14 -16.52 -3.08
CA LYS A 227 -3.37 -16.96 -1.92
C LYS A 227 -1.95 -16.42 -2.08
N LEU A 228 -1.61 -15.42 -1.26
CA LEU A 228 -0.34 -14.72 -1.32
C LEU A 228 0.67 -15.36 -0.37
N ASP A 229 1.83 -15.74 -0.88
CA ASP A 229 2.99 -16.00 -0.03
C ASP A 229 3.57 -14.67 0.44
N VAL A 230 3.19 -14.27 1.65
CA VAL A 230 3.56 -12.96 2.23
C VAL A 230 5.07 -12.87 2.45
N HIS A 231 5.71 -13.97 2.88
CA HIS A 231 7.16 -13.99 3.10
C HIS A 231 7.92 -13.79 1.79
N ALA A 232 7.59 -14.57 0.76
CA ALA A 232 8.20 -14.43 -0.57
C ALA A 232 7.94 -13.04 -1.17
N CYS A 233 6.73 -12.47 -0.96
CA CYS A 233 6.40 -11.11 -1.38
C CYS A 233 7.29 -10.07 -0.69
N HIS A 234 7.44 -10.15 0.63
CA HIS A 234 8.29 -9.24 1.41
C HIS A 234 9.76 -9.35 1.01
N THR A 235 10.25 -10.57 0.84
CA THR A 235 11.64 -10.82 0.40
C THR A 235 11.89 -10.17 -0.95
N ALA A 236 11.04 -10.43 -1.94
CA ALA A 236 11.17 -9.84 -3.27
C ALA A 236 11.03 -8.31 -3.24
N TYR A 237 10.07 -7.79 -2.48
CA TYR A 237 9.86 -6.35 -2.32
C TYR A 237 11.11 -5.65 -1.82
N ARG A 238 11.81 -6.23 -0.87
CA ARG A 238 13.03 -5.68 -0.27
C ARG A 238 14.32 -5.99 -1.04
N GLY A 239 14.21 -6.57 -2.23
CA GLY A 239 15.37 -6.87 -3.08
C GLY A 239 16.04 -8.21 -2.75
N GLY A 240 15.39 -9.11 -2.02
CA GLY A 240 15.95 -10.41 -1.66
C GLY A 240 16.09 -11.41 -2.82
N VAL A 241 15.71 -11.03 -4.05
CA VAL A 241 15.95 -11.83 -5.26
C VAL A 241 17.15 -11.23 -6.00
N ALA A 242 18.30 -11.81 -5.79
CA ALA A 242 19.60 -11.30 -6.24
C ALA A 242 19.64 -10.99 -7.74
N GLU A 243 19.06 -11.82 -8.61
CA GLU A 243 18.98 -11.63 -10.05
C GLU A 243 18.36 -10.27 -10.46
N TYR A 244 17.53 -9.69 -9.60
CA TYR A 244 16.82 -8.44 -9.88
C TYR A 244 17.19 -7.32 -8.92
N ASN A 245 18.15 -7.52 -8.03
CA ASN A 245 18.61 -6.50 -7.09
C ASN A 245 19.99 -5.93 -7.47
N PRO A 246 20.06 -4.74 -8.09
CA PRO A 246 21.34 -4.14 -8.44
C PRO A 246 22.14 -3.62 -7.23
N PHE A 247 21.52 -3.52 -6.05
CA PHE A 247 22.19 -3.11 -4.82
C PHE A 247 22.89 -4.28 -4.11
N ASP A 248 22.56 -5.51 -4.46
CA ASP A 248 23.27 -6.69 -3.99
C ASP A 248 24.44 -6.99 -4.94
N VAL A 249 25.56 -6.33 -4.69
CA VAL A 249 26.76 -6.43 -5.51
C VAL A 249 27.39 -7.82 -5.45
N SER A 250 27.32 -8.47 -4.29
CA SER A 250 27.88 -9.81 -4.06
C SER A 250 27.07 -10.93 -4.71
N GLY A 251 25.77 -10.70 -4.94
CA GLY A 251 24.84 -11.72 -5.42
C GLY A 251 24.43 -12.77 -4.38
N ASN A 252 24.73 -12.54 -3.11
CA ASN A 252 24.47 -13.46 -2.00
C ASN A 252 23.07 -13.30 -1.39
N GLY A 253 22.22 -12.43 -1.91
CA GLY A 253 20.89 -12.16 -1.38
C GLY A 253 20.89 -11.30 -0.11
N LEU A 254 22.02 -10.72 0.28
CA LEU A 254 22.18 -9.91 1.51
C LEU A 254 21.34 -8.63 1.52
N GLY A 255 20.83 -8.18 0.37
CA GLY A 255 19.93 -7.02 0.29
C GLY A 255 18.68 -7.12 1.14
N SER A 256 18.19 -8.33 1.42
CA SER A 256 17.01 -8.54 2.27
C SER A 256 17.32 -8.39 3.76
N GLU A 257 18.47 -8.86 4.22
CA GLU A 257 18.91 -8.75 5.61
C GLU A 257 19.26 -7.29 5.95
N TRP A 258 19.93 -6.60 5.07
CA TRP A 258 20.27 -5.20 5.25
C TRP A 258 19.02 -4.31 5.34
N ALA A 259 18.04 -4.53 4.47
CA ALA A 259 16.76 -3.82 4.51
C ALA A 259 15.92 -4.13 5.77
N THR A 260 16.11 -5.30 6.41
CA THR A 260 15.45 -5.66 7.67
C THR A 260 16.20 -5.19 8.90
N ALA A 261 17.53 -5.05 8.81
CA ALA A 261 18.38 -4.65 9.95
C ALA A 261 18.33 -3.15 10.27
N GLN A 262 17.95 -2.32 9.33
CA GLN A 262 17.84 -0.87 9.55
C GLN A 262 16.63 -0.52 10.44
N LYS A 263 16.87 -0.50 11.73
CA LYS A 263 15.94 0.02 12.75
C LYS A 263 16.29 1.49 12.98
N GLY A 264 15.64 2.42 12.30
CA GLY A 264 15.91 3.84 12.45
C GLY A 264 14.64 4.68 12.64
N PHE A 265 14.78 5.92 13.10
CA PHE A 265 13.74 6.93 13.23
C PHE A 265 13.99 8.09 12.24
N GLY A 266 12.91 8.77 11.80
CA GLY A 266 13.02 9.97 10.96
C GLY A 266 13.43 9.67 9.51
N LEU A 267 14.48 10.33 9.02
CA LEU A 267 14.97 10.18 7.64
C LEU A 267 15.38 8.74 7.31
N GLU A 268 15.79 7.95 8.29
CA GLU A 268 16.14 6.54 8.11
C GLU A 268 14.91 5.70 7.74
N LEU A 269 13.71 6.05 8.22
CA LEU A 269 12.45 5.44 7.76
C LEU A 269 12.26 5.64 6.25
N TYR A 270 12.57 6.83 5.77
CA TYR A 270 12.52 7.19 4.35
C TYR A 270 13.52 6.37 3.53
N MET A 271 14.70 6.12 4.09
CA MET A 271 15.79 5.36 3.46
C MET A 271 15.56 3.84 3.47
N ARG A 272 14.81 3.32 4.44
CA ARG A 272 14.57 1.87 4.59
C ARG A 272 13.95 1.18 3.38
N HIS A 273 13.32 1.93 2.51
CA HIS A 273 12.66 1.40 1.32
C HIS A 273 13.50 1.58 0.03
N ASN A 274 14.73 2.07 0.12
CA ASN A 274 15.55 2.39 -1.04
C ASN A 274 15.78 1.20 -1.98
N HIS A 275 15.84 0.00 -1.45
CA HIS A 275 16.07 -1.24 -2.20
C HIS A 275 14.76 -1.96 -2.57
N ALA A 276 13.61 -1.39 -2.27
CA ALA A 276 12.33 -1.96 -2.60
C ALA A 276 12.01 -1.76 -4.08
N LEU A 277 12.00 -2.83 -4.83
CA LEU A 277 11.88 -2.84 -6.28
C LEU A 277 10.57 -3.46 -6.76
N GLU A 278 10.16 -4.53 -6.10
CA GLU A 278 8.96 -5.26 -6.50
C GLU A 278 7.71 -4.41 -6.28
N GLY A 279 6.70 -4.63 -7.09
CA GLY A 279 5.60 -3.70 -7.28
C GLY A 279 5.86 -2.80 -8.48
N ALA A 280 6.84 -1.89 -8.39
CA ALA A 280 7.20 -1.00 -9.50
C ALA A 280 7.90 -1.72 -10.67
N ARG A 281 8.61 -2.82 -10.39
CA ARG A 281 9.22 -3.69 -11.40
C ARG A 281 8.27 -4.81 -11.85
N GLY A 282 7.44 -5.33 -10.97
CA GLY A 282 6.65 -6.54 -11.16
C GLY A 282 5.15 -6.32 -11.17
N CYS A 283 4.46 -6.73 -10.11
CA CYS A 283 3.01 -6.92 -10.09
C CYS A 283 2.21 -5.64 -10.38
N MET A 284 2.52 -4.51 -9.75
CA MET A 284 1.81 -3.25 -9.97
C MET A 284 2.08 -2.70 -11.37
N ARG A 285 3.34 -2.74 -11.80
CA ARG A 285 3.74 -2.29 -13.13
C ARG A 285 3.01 -3.05 -14.23
N GLU A 286 3.01 -4.37 -14.19
CA GLU A 286 2.38 -5.18 -15.22
C GLU A 286 0.85 -5.06 -15.20
N CYS A 287 0.27 -4.94 -14.02
CA CYS A 287 -1.16 -4.64 -13.89
C CYS A 287 -1.50 -3.30 -14.52
N TYR A 288 -0.76 -2.25 -14.20
CA TYR A 288 -0.97 -0.92 -14.76
C TYR A 288 -0.85 -0.91 -16.29
N ILE A 289 0.19 -1.54 -16.85
CA ILE A 289 0.40 -1.64 -18.29
C ILE A 289 -0.78 -2.36 -18.98
N HIS A 290 -1.25 -3.46 -18.38
CA HIS A 290 -2.39 -4.20 -18.89
C HIS A 290 -3.68 -3.35 -18.91
N LEU A 291 -3.98 -2.68 -17.81
CA LEU A 291 -5.16 -1.82 -17.68
C LEU A 291 -5.10 -0.59 -18.60
N GLU A 292 -3.91 0.02 -18.75
CA GLU A 292 -3.69 1.13 -19.68
C GLU A 292 -3.96 0.70 -21.14
N LYS A 293 -3.41 -0.45 -21.58
CA LYS A 293 -3.64 -1.02 -22.90
C LYS A 293 -5.11 -1.37 -23.18
N LYS A 294 -5.81 -1.87 -22.17
CA LYS A 294 -7.24 -2.13 -22.27
C LYS A 294 -8.09 -0.85 -22.30
N GLY A 295 -7.52 0.27 -21.95
CA GLY A 295 -8.20 1.56 -21.91
C GLY A 295 -9.25 1.70 -20.80
N VAL A 296 -9.21 0.84 -19.76
CA VAL A 296 -10.18 0.84 -18.65
C VAL A 296 -9.94 1.94 -17.63
N LEU A 297 -8.71 2.48 -17.54
CA LEU A 297 -8.38 3.56 -16.63
C LEU A 297 -8.98 4.89 -17.11
N THR A 298 -9.59 5.65 -16.21
CA THR A 298 -10.14 6.98 -16.53
C THR A 298 -9.06 8.04 -16.65
N HIS A 299 -7.99 7.92 -15.87
CA HIS A 299 -6.84 8.81 -15.99
C HIS A 299 -5.95 8.38 -17.19
N LYS A 300 -5.84 9.23 -18.18
CA LYS A 300 -5.16 8.93 -19.46
C LYS A 300 -3.86 9.70 -19.61
N PHE A 301 -2.87 9.07 -20.22
CA PHE A 301 -1.62 9.70 -20.65
C PHE A 301 -1.56 9.78 -22.18
N LYS A 302 -0.78 10.75 -22.68
CA LYS A 302 -0.56 10.90 -24.14
C LYS A 302 0.27 9.75 -24.73
N ASN A 303 1.15 9.17 -23.92
CA ASN A 303 2.04 8.09 -24.32
C ASN A 303 1.85 6.89 -23.42
N GLU A 304 2.00 5.69 -23.98
CA GLU A 304 2.06 4.45 -23.22
C GLU A 304 3.23 4.47 -22.21
N PHE A 305 3.00 3.83 -21.06
CA PHE A 305 4.00 3.79 -20.01
C PHE A 305 5.25 3.03 -20.42
N ARG A 306 5.08 1.83 -20.97
CA ARG A 306 6.17 0.90 -21.19
C ARG A 306 6.60 0.81 -22.64
N LYS A 307 7.91 0.85 -22.86
CA LYS A 307 8.52 0.56 -24.17
C LYS A 307 9.74 -0.37 -24.07
N ARG A 308 10.11 -0.83 -22.88
CA ARG A 308 11.29 -1.66 -22.66
C ARG A 308 10.92 -3.09 -22.22
N LYS A 309 11.85 -4.02 -22.46
CA LYS A 309 11.77 -5.37 -21.91
C LYS A 309 12.12 -5.32 -20.41
N PRO A 310 11.57 -6.23 -19.59
CA PRO A 310 12.06 -6.40 -18.23
C PRO A 310 13.56 -6.66 -18.24
N TRP A 311 14.28 -5.97 -17.37
CA TRP A 311 15.72 -6.13 -17.21
C TRP A 311 16.02 -7.18 -16.12
N SER A 312 17.17 -7.81 -16.22
CA SER A 312 17.85 -8.59 -15.19
C SER A 312 19.31 -8.18 -15.13
N ILE A 313 19.97 -8.51 -14.03
CA ILE A 313 21.37 -8.18 -13.84
C ILE A 313 22.23 -9.27 -14.48
N ASN A 314 23.16 -8.88 -15.34
CA ASN A 314 24.24 -9.75 -15.79
C ASN A 314 25.42 -9.56 -14.83
N ARG A 315 25.65 -10.52 -13.94
CA ARG A 315 26.72 -10.44 -12.94
C ARG A 315 28.10 -10.80 -13.49
N ASP A 316 28.15 -11.43 -14.67
CA ASP A 316 29.41 -11.75 -15.36
C ASP A 316 30.04 -10.49 -15.99
N GLU A 317 29.27 -9.44 -16.22
CA GLU A 317 29.71 -8.15 -16.76
C GLU A 317 29.85 -7.10 -15.66
N ARG A 318 30.57 -7.43 -14.60
CA ARG A 318 30.75 -6.53 -13.46
C ARG A 318 31.72 -5.40 -13.79
N PRO A 319 31.30 -4.10 -13.66
CA PRO A 319 32.19 -2.98 -13.90
C PRO A 319 33.33 -2.93 -12.89
N ASP A 320 34.47 -2.38 -13.30
CA ASP A 320 35.57 -2.07 -12.39
C ASP A 320 35.15 -1.04 -11.34
N GLY A 321 35.69 -1.15 -10.12
CA GLY A 321 35.48 -0.20 -9.03
C GLY A 321 34.18 -0.46 -8.21
N VAL A 322 33.49 -1.57 -8.45
CA VAL A 322 32.38 -1.99 -7.59
C VAL A 322 32.91 -2.53 -6.27
N ILE A 323 32.48 -1.93 -5.16
CA ILE A 323 32.89 -2.32 -3.80
C ILE A 323 32.15 -3.60 -3.40
N ASP A 324 32.92 -4.62 -2.94
CA ASP A 324 32.37 -5.93 -2.61
C ASP A 324 31.74 -6.05 -1.21
N ASN A 325 32.10 -5.17 -0.30
CA ASN A 325 31.79 -5.35 1.10
C ASN A 325 30.89 -4.27 1.67
N ALA A 326 29.81 -4.69 2.31
CA ALA A 326 28.96 -3.83 3.13
C ALA A 326 29.76 -3.15 4.27
N GLU A 327 30.85 -3.78 4.76
CA GLU A 327 31.71 -3.24 5.81
C GLU A 327 32.58 -2.04 5.34
N GLU A 328 32.91 -1.95 4.05
CA GLU A 328 33.62 -0.79 3.49
C GLU A 328 32.68 0.36 3.12
N SER A 329 31.45 0.07 2.74
CA SER A 329 30.45 1.09 2.41
C SER A 329 30.02 1.90 3.65
N ASP A 330 30.04 1.29 4.83
CA ASP A 330 29.71 1.96 6.11
C ASP A 330 30.75 3.00 6.55
N LYS A 331 31.99 2.87 6.06
CA LYS A 331 33.09 3.79 6.41
C LYS A 331 33.14 5.05 5.54
N THR A 332 32.42 5.07 4.42
CA THR A 332 32.48 6.17 3.44
C THR A 332 31.21 7.02 3.39
N LEU A 333 30.20 6.71 4.16
CA LEU A 333 28.89 7.39 4.17
C LEU A 333 28.71 8.41 5.34
N PHE A 334 29.77 8.64 6.16
CA PHE A 334 29.75 9.69 7.20
C PHE A 334 31.07 10.45 7.25
#